data_637c71b862cc104bf6456d2f0a1128b1
#
_entry.id   637c71b862cc104bf6456d2f0a1128b1
#
_cell.length_a   1.000
_cell.length_b   1.000
_cell.length_c   1.000
_cell.angle_alpha   90.00
_cell.angle_beta   90.00
_cell.angle_gamma   90.00
#
_symmetry.space_group_name_H-M   'P 1'
#
loop_
_entity.id
_entity.type
_entity.pdbx_description
1 polymer ?
#
loop_
_entity_poly.entity_id
_entity_poly.type
_entity_poly.pdbx_seq_one_letter_code
_entity_poly.pdbx_strand_id
1 'polypeptide(L)'
;MAKKRKMKMEFRYYQMQDGSPILALLGEKWEQNYGRDVDFLHFHNYLEIGYCYSGAGELVLGEETVRFAGREFTIIPPNFPHTTTSDIGNISKWEYLFIDVEGFLANAAGTPLRAEKMVQRIYSKAFCLKECEYKSLSDKILKILDIMRGGEEFYLEEAKGILLSLLAEVARLNRSAEEENVEEKGKITNMIARSIDYISQYYMEDIRIGDLAKANIYIFILINFMEINSYVSIIGT
;
A
#
# COMPACT_ATOMS: atom_id res chain seq x y z
N MET A 1 21.45 18.17 22.07
CA MET A 1 20.55 17.92 20.92
C MET A 1 20.83 16.51 20.40
N ALA A 2 19.90 15.58 20.56
CA ALA A 2 20.06 14.21 20.04
C ALA A 2 20.01 14.30 18.50
N LYS A 3 21.02 13.74 17.83
CA LYS A 3 21.07 13.64 16.36
C LYS A 3 19.87 12.78 15.93
N LYS A 4 18.91 13.36 15.19
CA LYS A 4 17.78 12.63 14.60
C LYS A 4 18.38 11.51 13.75
N ARG A 5 18.18 10.24 14.13
CA ARG A 5 18.70 9.07 13.41
C ARG A 5 18.02 9.05 12.05
N LYS A 6 18.81 9.03 10.95
CA LYS A 6 18.26 9.05 9.59
C LYS A 6 17.61 7.67 9.37
N MET A 7 16.28 7.62 9.27
CA MET A 7 15.55 6.38 8.99
C MET A 7 15.91 5.91 7.58
N LYS A 8 16.23 4.64 7.44
CA LYS A 8 16.45 4.02 6.14
C LYS A 8 15.10 3.71 5.50
N MET A 9 14.98 3.95 4.20
CA MET A 9 13.79 3.64 3.41
C MET A 9 14.13 2.62 2.34
N GLU A 10 13.21 1.66 2.12
CA GLU A 10 13.28 0.65 1.08
C GLU A 10 12.05 0.77 0.18
N PHE A 11 12.26 0.82 -1.13
CA PHE A 11 11.17 0.67 -2.09
C PHE A 11 11.02 -0.81 -2.46
N ARG A 12 9.80 -1.35 -2.32
CA ARG A 12 9.43 -2.71 -2.71
C ARG A 12 8.49 -2.63 -3.91
N TYR A 13 8.99 -3.08 -5.05
CA TYR A 13 8.19 -3.13 -6.26
C TYR A 13 7.50 -4.49 -6.38
N TYR A 14 6.19 -4.46 -6.52
CA TYR A 14 5.37 -5.64 -6.79
C TYR A 14 4.87 -5.59 -8.24
N GLN A 15 4.83 -6.75 -8.89
CA GLN A 15 4.31 -6.90 -10.23
C GLN A 15 3.00 -7.69 -10.19
N MET A 16 1.95 -7.15 -10.80
CA MET A 16 0.69 -7.87 -10.95
C MET A 16 0.81 -8.96 -11.99
N GLN A 17 0.10 -10.06 -11.79
CA GLN A 17 -0.07 -11.08 -12.82
C GLN A 17 -1.05 -10.58 -13.88
N ASP A 18 -0.86 -11.03 -15.13
CA ASP A 18 -1.72 -10.65 -16.25
C ASP A 18 -3.20 -10.93 -15.94
N GLY A 19 -4.02 -9.91 -16.08
CA GLY A 19 -5.47 -9.98 -15.87
C GLY A 19 -5.94 -9.96 -14.41
N SER A 20 -5.02 -9.97 -13.43
CA SER A 20 -5.37 -9.86 -12.01
C SER A 20 -5.08 -8.46 -11.46
N PRO A 21 -6.03 -7.76 -10.86
CA PRO A 21 -5.77 -6.54 -10.11
C PRO A 21 -5.30 -6.81 -8.67
N ILE A 22 -5.15 -8.08 -8.27
CA ILE A 22 -4.83 -8.50 -6.90
C ILE A 22 -3.63 -9.42 -6.92
N LEU A 23 -2.63 -9.11 -6.10
CA LEU A 23 -1.56 -10.00 -5.70
C LEU A 23 -1.75 -10.36 -4.23
N ALA A 24 -1.92 -11.65 -3.92
CA ALA A 24 -2.10 -12.13 -2.56
C ALA A 24 -0.83 -12.81 -2.04
N LEU A 25 -0.36 -12.38 -0.87
CA LEU A 25 0.77 -12.99 -0.16
C LEU A 25 0.22 -13.78 1.03
N LEU A 26 0.16 -15.09 0.90
CA LEU A 26 -0.57 -15.99 1.78
C LEU A 26 0.35 -17.00 2.48
N GLY A 27 -0.07 -17.42 3.68
CA GLY A 27 0.50 -18.54 4.42
C GLY A 27 1.69 -18.19 5.32
N GLU A 28 2.36 -19.23 5.79
CA GLU A 28 3.39 -19.15 6.86
C GLU A 28 4.61 -18.30 6.53
N LYS A 29 4.85 -17.99 5.26
CA LYS A 29 5.97 -17.12 4.84
C LYS A 29 5.93 -15.71 5.46
N TRP A 30 4.77 -15.28 5.93
CA TRP A 30 4.49 -13.93 6.42
C TRP A 30 4.37 -13.89 7.95
N GLU A 31 4.77 -14.95 8.63
CA GLU A 31 4.91 -14.96 10.08
C GLU A 31 6.16 -14.16 10.49
N GLN A 32 5.99 -13.25 11.43
CA GLN A 32 7.08 -12.40 11.94
C GLN A 32 7.36 -12.74 13.39
N ASN A 33 8.53 -13.33 13.66
CA ASN A 33 8.88 -13.90 14.96
C ASN A 33 9.38 -12.90 15.98
N TYR A 34 9.84 -11.70 15.57
CA TYR A 34 10.43 -10.71 16.48
C TYR A 34 10.46 -9.32 15.87
N GLY A 35 10.68 -8.33 16.70
CA GLY A 35 10.83 -6.95 16.28
C GLY A 35 12.05 -6.74 15.39
N ARG A 36 11.85 -6.06 14.28
CA ARG A 36 12.94 -5.46 13.51
C ARG A 36 13.29 -4.11 14.13
N ASP A 37 14.48 -3.62 13.80
CA ASP A 37 14.83 -2.26 14.13
C ASP A 37 13.87 -1.32 13.36
N VAL A 38 13.08 -0.54 14.11
CA VAL A 38 12.10 0.41 13.56
C VAL A 38 12.75 1.55 12.74
N ASP A 39 14.05 1.58 12.62
CA ASP A 39 14.79 2.51 11.75
C ASP A 39 14.63 2.20 10.25
N PHE A 40 13.90 1.15 9.90
CA PHE A 40 13.73 0.69 8.54
C PHE A 40 12.27 0.78 8.11
N LEU A 41 11.92 1.80 7.32
CA LEU A 41 10.62 1.91 6.67
C LEU A 41 10.68 1.36 5.25
N HIS A 42 9.56 0.86 4.76
CA HIS A 42 9.40 0.53 3.35
C HIS A 42 8.13 1.17 2.78
N PHE A 43 8.07 1.22 1.47
CA PHE A 43 6.90 1.65 0.72
C PHE A 43 6.85 0.87 -0.61
N HIS A 44 5.70 0.83 -1.26
CA HIS A 44 5.45 0.03 -2.46
C HIS A 44 4.50 0.73 -3.42
N ASN A 45 4.41 0.21 -4.65
CA ASN A 45 3.67 0.81 -5.77
C ASN A 45 2.15 0.59 -5.76
N TYR A 46 1.63 -0.36 -4.98
CA TYR A 46 0.19 -0.68 -4.93
C TYR A 46 -0.43 -0.40 -3.56
N LEU A 47 -1.76 -0.33 -3.50
CA LEU A 47 -2.48 -0.33 -2.22
C LEU A 47 -2.20 -1.66 -1.50
N GLU A 48 -1.73 -1.60 -0.25
CA GLU A 48 -1.61 -2.77 0.61
C GLU A 48 -2.79 -2.88 1.56
N ILE A 49 -3.36 -4.07 1.66
CA ILE A 49 -4.28 -4.43 2.73
C ILE A 49 -3.67 -5.62 3.46
N GLY A 50 -3.25 -5.41 4.72
CA GLY A 50 -2.74 -6.46 5.58
C GLY A 50 -3.80 -6.91 6.58
N TYR A 51 -3.96 -8.21 6.81
CA TYR A 51 -4.80 -8.75 7.87
C TYR A 51 -3.97 -9.50 8.89
N CYS A 52 -4.04 -9.07 10.15
CA CYS A 52 -3.38 -9.70 11.29
C CYS A 52 -4.30 -10.72 11.95
N TYR A 53 -3.99 -12.00 11.82
CA TYR A 53 -4.75 -13.08 12.47
C TYR A 53 -4.47 -13.15 13.97
N SER A 54 -3.19 -13.02 14.34
CA SER A 54 -2.73 -13.15 15.73
C SER A 54 -1.39 -12.47 15.94
N GLY A 55 -1.01 -12.30 17.19
CA GLY A 55 0.23 -11.66 17.59
C GLY A 55 0.02 -10.25 18.08
N ALA A 56 1.10 -9.59 18.49
CA ALA A 56 1.10 -8.21 18.95
C ALA A 56 2.40 -7.52 18.57
N GLY A 57 2.34 -6.21 18.43
CA GLY A 57 3.52 -5.43 18.05
C GLY A 57 3.21 -3.97 17.76
N GLU A 58 4.08 -3.37 17.00
CA GLU A 58 3.99 -1.97 16.57
C GLU A 58 3.92 -1.88 15.05
N LEU A 59 3.08 -0.97 14.60
CA LEU A 59 2.95 -0.55 13.22
C LEU A 59 3.33 0.92 13.13
N VAL A 60 4.38 1.23 12.38
CA VAL A 60 4.76 2.61 12.07
C VAL A 60 4.12 2.99 10.75
N LEU A 61 3.33 4.07 10.77
CA LEU A 61 2.64 4.65 9.62
C LEU A 61 3.14 6.09 9.42
N GLY A 62 4.14 6.28 8.55
CA GLY A 62 4.80 7.57 8.40
C GLY A 62 5.49 8.03 9.69
N GLU A 63 4.95 9.05 10.34
CA GLU A 63 5.45 9.58 11.63
C GLU A 63 4.68 9.02 12.85
N GLU A 64 3.57 8.31 12.62
CA GLU A 64 2.74 7.76 13.68
C GLU A 64 3.12 6.31 14.00
N THR A 65 3.05 5.93 15.28
CA THR A 65 3.21 4.56 15.73
C THR A 65 1.95 4.12 16.43
N VAL A 66 1.37 3.01 15.98
CA VAL A 66 0.18 2.40 16.57
C VAL A 66 0.48 0.99 17.04
N ARG A 67 -0.19 0.55 18.11
CA ARG A 67 -0.11 -0.84 18.60
C ARG A 67 -1.16 -1.69 17.91
N PHE A 68 -0.78 -2.93 17.56
CA PHE A 68 -1.72 -3.94 17.10
C PHE A 68 -1.69 -5.18 18.03
N ALA A 69 -2.79 -5.93 18.08
CA ALA A 69 -2.96 -7.08 18.97
C ALA A 69 -3.69 -8.28 18.31
N GLY A 70 -3.64 -8.38 16.99
CA GLY A 70 -4.36 -9.42 16.22
C GLY A 70 -5.84 -9.10 16.02
N ARG A 71 -6.44 -9.70 15.01
CA ARG A 71 -7.80 -9.41 14.51
C ARG A 71 -7.97 -7.92 14.15
N GLU A 72 -6.96 -7.42 13.48
CA GLU A 72 -6.86 -6.06 12.97
C GLU A 72 -6.39 -6.10 11.53
N PHE A 73 -6.71 -5.08 10.77
CA PHE A 73 -6.26 -4.98 9.39
C PHE A 73 -5.77 -3.58 9.06
N THR A 74 -4.85 -3.52 8.12
CA THR A 74 -4.27 -2.28 7.62
C THR A 74 -4.79 -1.99 6.21
N ILE A 75 -4.88 -0.70 5.88
CA ILE A 75 -5.10 -0.19 4.53
C ILE A 75 -4.04 0.87 4.32
N ILE A 76 -3.06 0.59 3.47
CA ILE A 76 -1.88 1.45 3.29
C ILE A 76 -1.81 1.89 1.83
N PRO A 77 -1.90 3.20 1.56
CA PRO A 77 -1.82 3.74 0.20
C PRO A 77 -0.47 3.43 -0.48
N PRO A 78 -0.42 3.43 -1.82
CA PRO A 78 0.84 3.38 -2.54
C PRO A 78 1.80 4.48 -2.07
N ASN A 79 3.09 4.17 -2.07
CA ASN A 79 4.16 5.10 -1.71
C ASN A 79 4.10 5.67 -0.28
N PHE A 80 3.31 5.06 0.61
CA PHE A 80 3.20 5.47 2.01
C PHE A 80 4.23 4.72 2.87
N PRO A 81 5.20 5.41 3.53
CA PRO A 81 6.23 4.76 4.32
C PRO A 81 5.65 4.10 5.57
N HIS A 82 5.95 2.81 5.77
CA HIS A 82 5.46 2.06 6.93
C HIS A 82 6.38 0.88 7.27
N THR A 83 6.19 0.31 8.45
CA THR A 83 6.78 -0.98 8.84
C THR A 83 5.98 -1.62 9.95
N THR A 84 5.94 -2.96 9.96
CA THR A 84 5.31 -3.78 11.01
C THR A 84 6.40 -4.51 11.80
N THR A 85 6.29 -4.49 13.11
CA THR A 85 7.27 -5.09 14.02
C THR A 85 6.54 -5.88 15.10
N SER A 86 6.87 -7.17 15.26
CA SER A 86 6.32 -7.98 16.36
C SER A 86 7.02 -7.65 17.67
N ASP A 87 6.32 -7.77 18.79
CA ASP A 87 6.93 -7.68 20.12
C ASP A 87 7.96 -8.79 20.33
N ILE A 88 8.95 -8.53 21.16
CA ILE A 88 9.98 -9.52 21.50
C ILE A 88 9.33 -10.79 22.08
N GLY A 89 9.65 -11.93 21.49
CA GLY A 89 9.09 -13.22 21.89
C GLY A 89 7.66 -13.48 21.40
N ASN A 90 7.11 -12.61 20.56
CA ASN A 90 5.80 -12.77 19.93
C ASN A 90 5.93 -13.12 18.44
N ILE A 91 5.02 -13.93 17.93
CA ILE A 91 4.91 -14.26 16.53
C ILE A 91 3.61 -13.60 16.02
N SER A 92 3.76 -12.71 15.06
CA SER A 92 2.60 -12.08 14.43
C SER A 92 2.34 -12.71 13.07
N LYS A 93 1.11 -13.19 12.88
CA LYS A 93 0.67 -13.85 11.66
C LYS A 93 -0.15 -12.89 10.81
N TRP A 94 0.40 -12.53 9.66
CA TRP A 94 -0.20 -11.62 8.69
C TRP A 94 -0.37 -12.29 7.33
N GLU A 95 -1.35 -11.84 6.58
CA GLU A 95 -1.47 -12.05 5.14
C GLU A 95 -1.77 -10.72 4.46
N TYR A 96 -1.36 -10.58 3.20
CA TYR A 96 -1.40 -9.30 2.50
C TYR A 96 -2.05 -9.42 1.12
N LEU A 97 -2.79 -8.38 0.75
CA LEU A 97 -3.29 -8.14 -0.60
C LEU A 97 -2.63 -6.86 -1.12
N PHE A 98 -1.96 -6.93 -2.26
CA PHE A 98 -1.56 -5.76 -3.03
C PHE A 98 -2.54 -5.57 -4.16
N ILE A 99 -3.02 -4.34 -4.37
CA ILE A 99 -4.16 -4.05 -5.25
C ILE A 99 -3.82 -2.91 -6.18
N ASP A 100 -3.92 -3.16 -7.50
CA ASP A 100 -3.92 -2.12 -8.53
C ASP A 100 -5.29 -1.44 -8.57
N VAL A 101 -5.48 -0.46 -7.70
CA VAL A 101 -6.75 0.26 -7.57
C VAL A 101 -7.04 1.11 -8.80
N GLU A 102 -6.05 1.77 -9.37
CA GLU A 102 -6.22 2.66 -10.53
C GLU A 102 -6.62 1.87 -11.76
N GLY A 103 -5.84 0.82 -12.10
CA GLY A 103 -6.15 -0.04 -13.25
C GLY A 103 -7.49 -0.75 -13.10
N PHE A 104 -7.82 -1.21 -11.89
CA PHE A 104 -9.10 -1.87 -11.63
C PHE A 104 -10.28 -0.90 -11.73
N LEU A 105 -10.24 0.25 -11.06
CA LEU A 105 -11.35 1.21 -11.05
C LEU A 105 -11.55 1.91 -12.39
N ALA A 106 -10.51 2.07 -13.21
CA ALA A 106 -10.63 2.60 -14.57
C ALA A 106 -11.67 1.82 -15.40
N ASN A 107 -11.78 0.51 -15.15
CA ASN A 107 -12.73 -0.37 -15.85
C ASN A 107 -14.02 -0.62 -15.07
N ALA A 108 -13.98 -0.57 -13.73
CA ALA A 108 -15.10 -1.01 -12.87
C ALA A 108 -15.98 0.13 -12.35
N ALA A 109 -15.51 1.38 -12.29
CA ALA A 109 -16.24 2.46 -11.62
C ALA A 109 -17.29 3.18 -12.50
N GLY A 110 -17.49 2.76 -13.73
CA GLY A 110 -18.51 3.27 -14.66
C GLY A 110 -18.16 4.58 -15.37
N THR A 111 -17.48 5.53 -14.72
CA THR A 111 -16.97 6.75 -15.36
C THR A 111 -15.57 7.11 -14.84
N PRO A 112 -14.71 7.73 -15.69
CA PRO A 112 -13.37 8.15 -15.26
C PRO A 112 -13.39 9.08 -14.04
N LEU A 113 -14.29 10.03 -13.99
CA LEU A 113 -14.44 10.98 -12.87
C LEU A 113 -14.77 10.25 -11.55
N ARG A 114 -15.61 9.21 -11.60
CA ARG A 114 -15.95 8.41 -10.43
C ARG A 114 -14.77 7.57 -9.98
N ALA A 115 -14.03 6.97 -10.92
CA ALA A 115 -12.80 6.22 -10.62
C ALA A 115 -11.78 7.11 -9.92
N GLU A 116 -11.47 8.27 -10.48
CA GLU A 116 -10.54 9.25 -9.93
C GLU A 116 -10.92 9.68 -8.51
N LYS A 117 -12.20 10.03 -8.29
CA LYS A 117 -12.71 10.39 -6.96
C LYS A 117 -12.55 9.25 -5.95
N MET A 118 -12.79 8.00 -6.34
CA MET A 118 -12.61 6.85 -5.46
C MET A 118 -11.13 6.65 -5.14
N VAL A 119 -10.23 6.71 -6.13
CA VAL A 119 -8.78 6.59 -5.94
C VAL A 119 -8.27 7.66 -4.97
N GLN A 120 -8.62 8.92 -5.18
CA GLN A 120 -8.21 10.02 -4.29
C GLN A 120 -8.62 9.77 -2.84
N ARG A 121 -9.84 9.31 -2.60
CA ARG A 121 -10.32 8.99 -1.26
C ARG A 121 -9.62 7.77 -0.66
N ILE A 122 -9.42 6.70 -1.43
CA ILE A 122 -8.75 5.48 -0.96
C ILE A 122 -7.30 5.79 -0.58
N TYR A 123 -6.61 6.64 -1.34
CA TYR A 123 -5.19 6.97 -1.13
C TYR A 123 -4.94 8.11 -0.14
N SER A 124 -5.99 8.73 0.40
CA SER A 124 -5.84 9.93 1.23
C SER A 124 -5.26 9.66 2.62
N LYS A 125 -5.40 8.43 3.15
CA LYS A 125 -4.97 8.10 4.52
C LYS A 125 -4.67 6.61 4.66
N ALA A 126 -3.63 6.29 5.46
CA ALA A 126 -3.36 4.95 5.95
C ALA A 126 -4.19 4.65 7.21
N PHE A 127 -4.58 3.39 7.39
CA PHE A 127 -5.38 2.93 8.51
C PHE A 127 -4.81 1.67 9.16
N CYS A 128 -5.00 1.56 10.48
CA CYS A 128 -4.98 0.31 11.22
C CYS A 128 -6.32 0.22 11.96
N LEU A 129 -7.15 -0.76 11.62
CA LEU A 129 -8.54 -0.86 12.05
C LEU A 129 -8.82 -2.21 12.70
N LYS A 130 -9.67 -2.21 13.73
CA LYS A 130 -10.08 -3.44 14.42
C LYS A 130 -11.22 -4.13 13.68
N GLU A 131 -11.10 -5.44 13.52
CA GLU A 131 -12.15 -6.27 12.92
C GLU A 131 -13.52 -6.04 13.56
N CYS A 132 -13.59 -6.01 14.90
CA CYS A 132 -14.86 -5.86 15.62
C CYS A 132 -15.57 -4.53 15.40
N GLU A 133 -14.81 -3.46 15.07
CA GLU A 133 -15.35 -2.13 14.80
C GLU A 133 -15.74 -1.96 13.32
N TYR A 134 -15.03 -2.66 12.42
CA TYR A 134 -15.19 -2.55 10.96
C TYR A 134 -15.48 -3.91 10.34
N LYS A 135 -16.47 -4.62 10.90
CA LYS A 135 -16.81 -6.01 10.53
C LYS A 135 -17.05 -6.19 9.04
N SER A 136 -17.78 -5.28 8.40
CA SER A 136 -18.09 -5.36 6.97
C SER A 136 -16.84 -5.32 6.08
N LEU A 137 -15.84 -4.51 6.45
CA LEU A 137 -14.56 -4.45 5.73
C LEU A 137 -13.76 -5.72 5.95
N SER A 138 -13.61 -6.14 7.21
CA SER A 138 -12.82 -7.33 7.54
C SER A 138 -13.39 -8.60 6.89
N ASP A 139 -14.72 -8.76 6.85
CA ASP A 139 -15.37 -9.91 6.20
C ASP A 139 -15.05 -9.97 4.70
N LYS A 140 -15.03 -8.81 4.02
CA LYS A 140 -14.65 -8.74 2.60
C LYS A 140 -13.17 -9.06 2.39
N ILE A 141 -12.29 -8.54 3.25
CA ILE A 141 -10.85 -8.82 3.20
C ILE A 141 -10.61 -10.31 3.36
N LEU A 142 -11.15 -10.92 4.41
CA LEU A 142 -11.01 -12.34 4.68
C LEU A 142 -11.59 -13.19 3.54
N LYS A 143 -12.74 -12.80 2.98
CA LYS A 143 -13.35 -13.52 1.86
C LYS A 143 -12.47 -13.46 0.61
N ILE A 144 -11.84 -12.32 0.30
CA ILE A 144 -10.89 -12.21 -0.82
C ILE A 144 -9.66 -13.09 -0.56
N LEU A 145 -9.08 -13.07 0.65
CA LEU A 145 -7.94 -13.93 1.01
C LEU A 145 -8.28 -15.41 0.83
N ASP A 146 -9.48 -15.84 1.24
CA ASP A 146 -9.93 -17.24 1.10
C ASP A 146 -10.14 -17.64 -0.36
N ILE A 147 -10.75 -16.77 -1.17
CA ILE A 147 -10.93 -16.99 -2.61
C ILE A 147 -9.57 -17.11 -3.31
N MET A 148 -8.64 -16.20 -3.03
CA MET A 148 -7.29 -16.21 -3.62
C MET A 148 -6.49 -17.45 -3.19
N ARG A 149 -6.76 -18.01 -2.01
CA ARG A 149 -6.16 -19.25 -1.52
C ARG A 149 -6.76 -20.49 -2.19
N GLY A 150 -8.07 -20.49 -2.42
CA GLY A 150 -8.78 -21.62 -3.01
C GLY A 150 -8.47 -21.83 -4.48
N GLY A 151 -8.39 -20.74 -5.25
CA GLY A 151 -8.07 -20.81 -6.70
C GLY A 151 -9.10 -21.59 -7.53
N GLU A 152 -10.38 -21.62 -7.09
CA GLU A 152 -11.47 -22.31 -7.79
C GLU A 152 -11.76 -21.68 -9.15
N GLU A 153 -12.51 -22.34 -10.01
CA GLU A 153 -12.92 -21.79 -11.30
C GLU A 153 -13.63 -20.43 -11.11
N PHE A 154 -13.23 -19.39 -11.88
CA PHE A 154 -13.72 -18.02 -11.79
C PHE A 154 -13.41 -17.29 -10.47
N TYR A 155 -12.43 -17.74 -9.70
CA TYR A 155 -12.05 -17.12 -8.44
C TYR A 155 -11.68 -15.63 -8.57
N LEU A 156 -11.05 -15.25 -9.69
CA LEU A 156 -10.70 -13.85 -9.93
C LEU A 156 -11.92 -12.96 -10.15
N GLU A 157 -12.94 -13.45 -10.83
CA GLU A 157 -14.20 -12.73 -11.05
C GLU A 157 -14.97 -12.54 -9.74
N GLU A 158 -15.01 -13.57 -8.90
CA GLU A 158 -15.59 -13.48 -7.55
C GLU A 158 -14.81 -12.49 -6.68
N ALA A 159 -13.49 -12.56 -6.68
CA ALA A 159 -12.63 -11.65 -5.93
C ALA A 159 -12.79 -10.19 -6.40
N LYS A 160 -12.84 -9.93 -7.73
CA LYS A 160 -13.07 -8.60 -8.31
C LYS A 160 -14.42 -8.02 -7.90
N GLY A 161 -15.48 -8.82 -7.84
CA GLY A 161 -16.80 -8.39 -7.38
C GLY A 161 -16.78 -7.90 -5.93
N ILE A 162 -16.13 -8.64 -5.04
CA ILE A 162 -15.98 -8.27 -3.64
C ILE A 162 -15.02 -7.07 -3.50
N LEU A 163 -13.94 -7.04 -4.27
CA LEU A 163 -12.99 -5.94 -4.28
C LEU A 163 -13.66 -4.61 -4.61
N LEU A 164 -14.53 -4.55 -5.60
CA LEU A 164 -15.26 -3.31 -5.92
C LEU A 164 -16.09 -2.83 -4.72
N SER A 165 -16.77 -3.75 -4.04
CA SER A 165 -17.54 -3.45 -2.82
C SER A 165 -16.65 -2.97 -1.69
N LEU A 166 -15.50 -3.60 -1.47
CA LEU A 166 -14.49 -3.24 -0.47
C LEU A 166 -13.95 -1.83 -0.72
N LEU A 167 -13.49 -1.55 -1.94
CA LEU A 167 -12.93 -0.24 -2.31
C LEU A 167 -13.96 0.89 -2.19
N ALA A 168 -15.22 0.62 -2.54
CA ALA A 168 -16.30 1.59 -2.35
C ALA A 168 -16.54 1.91 -0.87
N GLU A 169 -16.39 0.93 0.03
CA GLU A 169 -16.52 1.13 1.48
C GLU A 169 -15.31 1.89 2.04
N VAL A 170 -14.09 1.55 1.62
CA VAL A 170 -12.86 2.28 1.98
C VAL A 170 -12.95 3.75 1.54
N ALA A 171 -13.41 4.01 0.30
CA ALA A 171 -13.61 5.37 -0.18
C ALA A 171 -14.63 6.18 0.64
N ARG A 172 -15.60 5.51 1.29
CA ARG A 172 -16.56 6.17 2.21
C ARG A 172 -15.97 6.50 3.58
N LEU A 173 -14.98 5.74 4.07
CA LEU A 173 -14.29 6.07 5.32
C LEU A 173 -13.61 7.45 5.25
N ASN A 174 -13.13 7.83 4.08
CA ASN A 174 -12.42 9.08 3.84
C ASN A 174 -13.31 10.22 3.30
N ARG A 175 -14.61 10.19 3.57
CA ARG A 175 -15.56 11.17 3.05
C ARG A 175 -15.30 12.60 3.53
N SER A 176 -14.78 12.77 4.76
CA SER A 176 -14.46 14.08 5.35
C SER A 176 -13.13 14.68 4.88
N ALA A 177 -12.28 13.90 4.19
CA ALA A 177 -11.01 14.40 3.67
C ALA A 177 -11.15 15.37 2.48
N GLU A 178 -12.37 15.60 1.97
CA GLU A 178 -12.64 16.52 0.86
C GLU A 178 -12.52 18.01 1.25
N GLU A 179 -12.51 18.36 2.56
CA GLU A 179 -12.57 19.75 3.00
C GLU A 179 -11.20 20.35 3.40
N GLU A 180 -10.15 19.53 3.57
CA GLU A 180 -8.84 20.02 3.98
C GLU A 180 -7.72 19.60 2.99
N ASN A 181 -7.33 20.53 2.11
CA ASN A 181 -6.04 20.52 1.35
C ASN A 181 -5.69 19.28 0.50
N VAL A 182 -6.65 18.68 -0.20
CA VAL A 182 -6.44 17.51 -1.06
C VAL A 182 -5.64 17.82 -2.34
N GLU A 183 -5.67 19.06 -2.84
CA GLU A 183 -5.03 19.37 -4.13
C GLU A 183 -3.50 19.31 -4.13
N GLU A 184 -2.84 19.71 -3.07
CA GLU A 184 -1.37 19.82 -3.06
C GLU A 184 -0.68 18.50 -2.69
N LYS A 185 -1.15 17.80 -1.66
CA LYS A 185 -0.59 16.50 -1.25
C LYS A 185 -0.86 15.40 -2.28
N GLY A 186 -2.06 15.35 -2.85
CA GLY A 186 -2.43 14.40 -3.89
C GLY A 186 -1.60 14.56 -5.16
N LYS A 187 -1.30 15.80 -5.57
CA LYS A 187 -0.43 16.08 -6.73
C LYS A 187 1.00 15.58 -6.49
N ILE A 188 1.58 15.81 -5.32
CA ILE A 188 2.94 15.38 -4.97
C ILE A 188 3.04 13.85 -4.92
N THR A 189 2.08 13.17 -4.30
CA THR A 189 2.04 11.71 -4.21
C THR A 189 1.90 11.06 -5.59
N ASN A 190 1.00 11.57 -6.45
CA ASN A 190 0.84 11.07 -7.82
C ASN A 190 2.08 11.31 -8.69
N MET A 191 2.80 12.39 -8.45
CA MET A 191 4.04 12.70 -9.18
C MET A 191 5.17 11.75 -8.79
N ILE A 192 5.32 11.44 -7.50
CA ILE A 192 6.29 10.47 -7.01
C ILE A 192 5.93 9.07 -7.57
N ALA A 193 4.66 8.68 -7.54
CA ALA A 193 4.18 7.41 -8.08
C ALA A 193 4.55 7.26 -9.57
N ARG A 194 4.24 8.26 -10.41
CA ARG A 194 4.60 8.23 -11.86
C ARG A 194 6.09 8.11 -12.10
N SER A 195 6.91 8.66 -11.22
CA SER A 195 8.37 8.56 -11.37
C SER A 195 8.89 7.20 -10.99
N ILE A 196 8.31 6.60 -9.95
CA ILE A 196 8.60 5.24 -9.56
C ILE A 196 8.15 4.27 -10.66
N ASP A 197 6.98 4.46 -11.24
CA ASP A 197 6.49 3.68 -12.37
C ASP A 197 7.40 3.80 -13.59
N TYR A 198 7.83 5.01 -13.94
CA TYR A 198 8.79 5.23 -15.02
C TYR A 198 10.13 4.52 -14.76
N ILE A 199 10.70 4.66 -13.55
CA ILE A 199 11.93 3.98 -13.17
C ILE A 199 11.74 2.46 -13.25
N SER A 200 10.63 1.94 -12.76
CA SER A 200 10.33 0.49 -12.76
C SER A 200 10.16 -0.08 -14.16
N GLN A 201 9.60 0.72 -15.09
CA GLN A 201 9.44 0.32 -16.48
C GLN A 201 10.77 0.31 -17.26
N TYR A 202 11.67 1.24 -16.94
CA TYR A 202 12.91 1.47 -17.69
C TYR A 202 14.18 1.18 -16.88
N TYR A 203 14.09 0.48 -15.74
CA TYR A 203 15.23 0.26 -14.83
C TYR A 203 16.43 -0.47 -15.48
N MET A 204 16.20 -1.18 -16.59
CA MET A 204 17.26 -1.84 -17.37
C MET A 204 17.98 -0.87 -18.35
N GLU A 205 17.50 0.36 -18.49
CA GLU A 205 18.05 1.39 -19.35
C GLU A 205 18.85 2.42 -18.54
N ASP A 206 19.67 3.22 -19.21
CA ASP A 206 20.43 4.30 -18.58
C ASP A 206 19.51 5.52 -18.31
N ILE A 207 18.75 5.46 -17.20
CA ILE A 207 17.79 6.50 -16.81
C ILE A 207 18.53 7.73 -16.30
N ARG A 208 18.35 8.88 -16.98
CA ARG A 208 18.90 10.16 -16.54
C ARG A 208 17.84 10.99 -15.80
N ILE A 209 18.28 11.81 -14.85
CA ILE A 209 17.41 12.75 -14.11
C ILE A 209 16.58 13.61 -15.05
N GLY A 210 17.13 13.99 -16.22
CA GLY A 210 16.41 14.73 -17.25
C GLY A 210 15.23 14.00 -17.89
N ASP A 211 15.23 12.67 -17.89
CA ASP A 211 14.14 11.84 -18.45
C ASP A 211 13.02 11.73 -17.41
N LEU A 212 13.36 11.60 -16.13
CA LEU A 212 12.40 11.71 -15.02
C LEU A 212 11.75 13.10 -14.96
N ALA A 213 12.52 14.16 -15.22
CA ALA A 213 12.01 15.53 -15.26
C ALA A 213 11.05 15.77 -16.44
N LYS A 214 11.25 15.12 -17.60
CA LYS A 214 10.32 15.17 -18.74
C LYS A 214 9.04 14.40 -18.45
N ALA A 215 9.14 13.29 -17.74
CA ALA A 215 7.96 12.53 -17.28
C ALA A 215 7.17 13.31 -16.20
N ASN A 216 7.86 14.20 -15.43
CA ASN A 216 7.26 15.00 -14.36
C ASN A 216 8.03 16.28 -14.08
N ILE A 217 7.52 17.40 -14.55
CA ILE A 217 8.15 18.75 -14.47
C ILE A 217 8.57 19.19 -13.03
N TYR A 218 8.00 18.59 -11.98
CA TYR A 218 8.24 19.00 -10.58
C TYR A 218 9.29 18.16 -9.82
N ILE A 219 9.75 17.03 -10.35
CA ILE A 219 10.75 16.17 -9.66
C ILE A 219 12.10 16.85 -9.53
N PHE A 220 12.46 17.69 -10.47
CA PHE A 220 13.71 18.44 -10.41
C PHE A 220 13.86 19.28 -9.14
N ILE A 221 12.74 19.78 -8.61
CA ILE A 221 12.71 20.56 -7.36
C ILE A 221 12.82 19.66 -6.12
N LEU A 222 12.18 18.48 -6.13
CA LEU A 222 12.17 17.55 -5.00
C LEU A 222 13.48 16.76 -4.85
N ILE A 223 14.11 16.33 -5.94
CA ILE A 223 15.40 15.61 -5.89
C ILE A 223 16.52 16.49 -5.33
N ASN A 224 16.51 17.78 -5.61
CA ASN A 224 17.46 18.73 -5.03
C ASN A 224 17.20 19.02 -3.53
N PHE A 225 16.00 18.71 -3.01
CA PHE A 225 15.64 18.91 -1.60
C PHE A 225 15.79 17.66 -0.73
N MET A 226 15.79 16.46 -1.35
CA MET A 226 15.87 15.17 -0.64
C MET A 226 17.12 14.42 -1.12
N GLU A 227 18.17 14.38 -0.31
CA GLU A 227 19.23 13.37 -0.43
C GLU A 227 18.60 11.98 -0.12
N ILE A 228 17.96 11.37 -1.10
CA ILE A 228 17.35 10.04 -0.97
C ILE A 228 18.45 9.00 -1.16
N ASN A 229 18.95 8.43 -0.07
CA ASN A 229 19.64 7.15 -0.09
C ASN A 229 18.57 6.05 -0.08
N SER A 230 17.99 5.73 -1.25
CA SER A 230 17.03 4.64 -1.39
C SER A 230 17.72 3.42 -2.01
N TYR A 231 17.53 2.25 -1.40
CA TYR A 231 17.84 0.97 -2.01
C TYR A 231 16.55 0.43 -2.66
N VAL A 232 16.62 0.05 -3.93
CA VAL A 232 15.52 -0.62 -4.63
C VAL A 232 15.74 -2.11 -4.52
N SER A 233 14.82 -2.84 -3.90
CA SER A 233 14.79 -4.31 -3.95
C SER A 233 13.57 -4.75 -4.77
N ILE A 234 13.80 -5.61 -5.77
CA ILE A 234 12.74 -6.25 -6.56
C ILE A 234 12.45 -7.59 -5.91
N ILE A 235 11.24 -7.74 -5.41
CA ILE A 235 10.76 -9.03 -4.89
C ILE A 235 10.01 -9.69 -6.04
N GLY A 236 10.71 -10.60 -6.74
CA GLY A 236 10.09 -11.49 -7.72
C GLY A 236 9.24 -12.54 -6.98
N THR A 237 8.03 -12.75 -7.44
CA THR A 237 7.17 -13.88 -7.05
C THR A 237 7.44 -15.09 -7.90
#